data_9d3af26c9f7f8b2640f78a70f9087dab
#
_entry.id   9d3af26c9f7f8b2640f78a70f9087dab
#
_cell.length_a   1.000
_cell.length_b   1.000
_cell.length_c   1.000
_cell.angle_alpha   90.00
_cell.angle_beta   90.00
_cell.angle_gamma   90.00
#
_symmetry.space_group_name_H-M   'P 1'
#
loop_
_entity.id
_entity.type
_entity.pdbx_description
1 polymer ?
#
loop_
_entity_poly.entity_id
_entity_poly.type
_entity_poly.pdbx_seq_one_letter_code
_entity_poly.pdbx_strand_id
1 'polypeptide(L)'
;MRNSTDHTAAAPAATDGNAFSLKTVVVPAAGMGTRFLPATKTVPKELLPVVDTPGIELIAQEAAACGAQRLAVVVAPNKEEIMRHFGDFAELQDLMVARGKEEQAEKVARAGELIQAVAVEQDQPLGLGHAVGCAEQALDDDEDAVAVMLPDDLVLPMGVMDKMVEVRNRLGGSVLCAFNVSREEVFNYGVFDVEDAGEAFDGIEVLKVRGMVEKPAVEDAPSTLVATGRYLLDRGIFDALRRITPGKGGELQL
;
A
#
# COMPACT_ATOMS: atom_id res chain seq x y z
N MET A 1 -48.41 -30.77 -3.25
CA MET A 1 -47.12 -31.17 -3.77
C MET A 1 -46.44 -29.95 -4.36
N ARG A 2 -45.56 -29.30 -3.65
CA ARG A 2 -44.67 -28.21 -4.17
C ARG A 2 -43.25 -28.60 -3.80
N ASN A 3 -42.44 -28.92 -4.81
CA ASN A 3 -41.02 -29.19 -4.65
C ASN A 3 -40.30 -27.87 -4.41
N SER A 4 -39.71 -27.77 -3.26
CA SER A 4 -38.71 -26.74 -2.93
C SER A 4 -37.35 -27.29 -3.31
N THR A 5 -36.74 -26.74 -4.35
CA THR A 5 -35.34 -27.03 -4.69
C THR A 5 -34.46 -26.05 -3.92
N ASP A 6 -33.88 -26.58 -2.87
CA ASP A 6 -32.81 -25.93 -2.09
C ASP A 6 -31.55 -25.85 -2.99
N HIS A 7 -31.18 -24.66 -3.42
CA HIS A 7 -29.87 -24.37 -3.99
C HIS A 7 -28.94 -23.86 -2.90
N THR A 8 -28.41 -24.79 -2.13
CA THR A 8 -27.22 -24.53 -1.31
C THR A 8 -26.02 -24.39 -2.26
N ALA A 9 -25.62 -23.16 -2.55
CA ALA A 9 -24.35 -22.90 -3.20
C ALA A 9 -23.23 -23.28 -2.21
N ALA A 10 -22.52 -24.36 -2.50
CA ALA A 10 -21.33 -24.75 -1.78
C ALA A 10 -20.27 -23.65 -1.93
N ALA A 11 -19.69 -23.22 -0.80
CA ALA A 11 -18.49 -22.41 -0.79
C ALA A 11 -17.38 -23.12 -1.59
N PRO A 12 -16.56 -22.42 -2.38
CA PRO A 12 -15.44 -23.05 -3.06
C PRO A 12 -14.47 -23.63 -2.03
N ALA A 13 -14.20 -24.93 -2.14
CA ALA A 13 -13.21 -25.63 -1.34
C ALA A 13 -11.85 -24.95 -1.54
N ALA A 14 -11.13 -24.73 -0.43
CA ALA A 14 -9.73 -24.33 -0.45
C ALA A 14 -8.97 -25.28 -1.39
N THR A 15 -8.42 -24.76 -2.47
CA THR A 15 -7.51 -25.50 -3.33
C THR A 15 -6.20 -25.66 -2.57
N ASP A 16 -5.74 -26.89 -2.39
CA ASP A 16 -4.38 -27.27 -1.99
C ASP A 16 -3.40 -26.82 -3.11
N GLY A 17 -3.17 -25.53 -3.22
CA GLY A 17 -2.24 -24.91 -4.15
C GLY A 17 -1.56 -23.79 -3.40
N ASN A 18 -0.25 -23.81 -3.39
CA ASN A 18 0.73 -22.89 -2.84
C ASN A 18 0.12 -21.60 -2.24
N ALA A 19 0.20 -21.44 -0.92
CA ALA A 19 -0.32 -20.22 -0.25
C ALA A 19 0.25 -18.98 -0.94
N PHE A 20 -0.58 -17.96 -1.17
CA PHE A 20 -0.14 -16.69 -1.73
C PHE A 20 0.97 -16.08 -0.86
N SER A 21 2.04 -15.66 -1.50
CA SER A 21 3.15 -14.94 -0.88
C SER A 21 3.30 -13.60 -1.59
N LEU A 22 3.28 -12.51 -0.84
CA LEU A 22 3.49 -11.18 -1.38
C LEU A 22 4.96 -11.03 -1.83
N LYS A 23 5.18 -10.69 -3.11
CA LYS A 23 6.52 -10.47 -3.66
C LYS A 23 6.82 -8.99 -3.86
N THR A 24 5.89 -8.23 -4.45
CA THR A 24 6.10 -6.82 -4.80
C THR A 24 5.16 -5.90 -4.02
N VAL A 25 5.75 -4.85 -3.43
CA VAL A 25 5.04 -3.73 -2.83
C VAL A 25 5.28 -2.49 -3.67
N VAL A 26 4.21 -1.82 -4.08
CA VAL A 26 4.24 -0.54 -4.80
C VAL A 26 4.13 0.61 -3.81
N VAL A 27 5.06 1.55 -3.89
CA VAL A 27 5.07 2.75 -3.06
C VAL A 27 4.96 3.99 -3.95
N PRO A 28 3.77 4.61 -4.02
CA PRO A 28 3.57 5.87 -4.77
C PRO A 28 4.30 7.02 -4.08
N ALA A 29 5.36 7.53 -4.70
CA ALA A 29 6.24 8.56 -4.16
C ALA A 29 6.46 9.76 -5.11
N ALA A 30 5.69 9.86 -6.19
CA ALA A 30 5.83 10.94 -7.20
C ALA A 30 5.19 12.28 -6.77
N GLY A 31 4.35 12.30 -5.73
CA GLY A 31 3.61 13.47 -5.28
C GLY A 31 4.50 14.62 -4.77
N MET A 32 4.09 15.87 -4.97
CA MET A 32 4.87 17.07 -4.63
C MET A 32 4.98 17.39 -3.13
N GLY A 33 4.18 16.77 -2.27
CA GLY A 33 4.23 17.00 -0.82
C GLY A 33 3.88 18.41 -0.37
N THR A 34 2.95 19.08 -1.06
CA THR A 34 2.62 20.51 -0.83
C THR A 34 2.16 20.84 0.58
N ARG A 35 1.59 19.87 1.32
CA ARG A 35 1.15 20.05 2.71
C ARG A 35 2.33 20.28 3.67
N PHE A 36 3.54 19.87 3.29
CA PHE A 36 4.77 19.97 4.09
C PHE A 36 5.68 21.11 3.65
N LEU A 37 5.20 22.03 2.79
CA LEU A 37 5.96 23.23 2.45
C LEU A 37 6.20 24.08 3.71
N PRO A 38 7.39 24.70 3.88
CA PRO A 38 8.48 24.75 2.88
C PRO A 38 9.48 23.59 2.90
N ALA A 39 9.40 22.64 3.82
CA ALA A 39 10.37 21.54 3.95
C ALA A 39 10.49 20.73 2.65
N THR A 40 9.37 20.40 2.03
CA THR A 40 9.32 19.61 0.78
C THR A 40 9.72 20.39 -0.47
N LYS A 41 10.18 21.63 -0.31
CA LYS A 41 10.83 22.38 -1.39
C LYS A 41 12.15 21.73 -1.85
N THR A 42 12.85 21.07 -0.90
CA THR A 42 14.18 20.50 -1.13
C THR A 42 14.32 19.05 -0.68
N VAL A 43 13.37 18.56 0.12
CA VAL A 43 13.40 17.18 0.63
C VAL A 43 12.08 16.51 0.25
N PRO A 44 12.10 15.38 -0.49
CA PRO A 44 10.89 14.59 -0.73
C PRO A 44 10.17 14.28 0.59
N LYS A 45 8.83 14.37 0.60
CA LYS A 45 8.04 14.10 1.83
C LYS A 45 8.29 12.68 2.38
N GLU A 46 8.61 11.76 1.50
CA GLU A 46 8.88 10.36 1.78
C GLU A 46 10.17 10.17 2.60
N LEU A 47 11.09 11.16 2.52
CA LEU A 47 12.34 11.20 3.29
C LEU A 47 12.24 12.01 4.58
N LEU A 48 11.09 12.61 4.87
CA LEU A 48 10.89 13.28 6.16
C LEU A 48 10.92 12.23 7.28
N PRO A 49 11.69 12.46 8.36
CA PRO A 49 11.87 11.48 9.40
C PRO A 49 10.68 11.43 10.36
N VAL A 50 10.33 10.23 10.79
CA VAL A 50 9.54 9.96 11.98
C VAL A 50 10.56 9.58 13.07
N VAL A 51 10.82 10.50 13.99
CA VAL A 51 11.91 10.46 14.96
C VAL A 51 13.28 10.54 14.25
N ASP A 52 13.88 9.41 13.88
CA ASP A 52 15.18 9.31 13.20
C ASP A 52 15.15 8.45 11.92
N THR A 53 13.98 7.94 11.55
CA THR A 53 13.82 7.02 10.42
C THR A 53 12.93 7.65 9.35
N PRO A 54 13.36 7.75 8.09
CA PRO A 54 12.53 8.24 6.98
C PRO A 54 11.25 7.44 6.82
N GLY A 55 10.14 8.14 6.48
CA GLY A 55 8.84 7.47 6.32
C GLY A 55 8.87 6.31 5.34
N ILE A 56 9.56 6.46 4.22
CA ILE A 56 9.68 5.39 3.22
C ILE A 56 10.45 4.16 3.74
N GLU A 57 11.40 4.35 4.66
CA GLU A 57 12.11 3.22 5.27
C GLU A 57 11.20 2.44 6.22
N LEU A 58 10.28 3.11 6.94
CA LEU A 58 9.27 2.44 7.75
C LEU A 58 8.34 1.57 6.88
N ILE A 59 7.99 2.06 5.69
CA ILE A 59 7.24 1.27 4.70
C ILE A 59 8.05 0.06 4.23
N ALA A 60 9.35 0.26 3.93
CA ALA A 60 10.24 -0.83 3.54
C ALA A 60 10.37 -1.90 4.63
N GLN A 61 10.45 -1.49 5.90
CA GLN A 61 10.47 -2.39 7.05
C GLN A 61 9.18 -3.22 7.14
N GLU A 62 8.01 -2.59 6.97
CA GLU A 62 6.73 -3.29 6.96
C GLU A 62 6.63 -4.25 5.78
N ALA A 63 7.04 -3.82 4.58
CA ALA A 63 7.07 -4.65 3.38
C ALA A 63 7.98 -5.88 3.54
N ALA A 64 9.18 -5.70 4.04
CA ALA A 64 10.12 -6.81 4.30
C ALA A 64 9.59 -7.77 5.37
N ALA A 65 8.97 -7.24 6.44
CA ALA A 65 8.40 -8.06 7.51
C ALA A 65 7.29 -8.99 7.02
N CYS A 66 6.46 -8.55 6.05
CA CYS A 66 5.43 -9.42 5.43
C CYS A 66 5.95 -10.29 4.27
N GLY A 67 7.28 -10.40 4.12
CA GLY A 67 7.94 -11.31 3.18
C GLY A 67 8.09 -10.77 1.76
N ALA A 68 7.78 -9.49 1.50
CA ALA A 68 8.00 -8.89 0.19
C ALA A 68 9.49 -8.83 -0.14
N GLN A 69 9.81 -9.08 -1.42
CA GLN A 69 11.19 -9.10 -1.93
C GLN A 69 11.54 -7.84 -2.71
N ARG A 70 10.52 -7.15 -3.24
CA ARG A 70 10.67 -5.97 -4.11
C ARG A 70 9.82 -4.81 -3.63
N LEU A 71 10.46 -3.63 -3.56
CA LEU A 71 9.80 -2.36 -3.33
C LEU A 71 9.82 -1.55 -4.62
N ALA A 72 8.72 -1.52 -5.36
CA ALA A 72 8.56 -0.72 -6.57
C ALA A 72 8.19 0.72 -6.19
N VAL A 73 9.18 1.58 -6.13
CA VAL A 73 9.01 2.99 -5.74
C VAL A 73 8.67 3.82 -6.97
N VAL A 74 7.44 4.31 -7.02
CA VAL A 74 6.97 5.14 -8.14
C VAL A 74 7.37 6.58 -7.89
N VAL A 75 8.33 7.08 -8.66
CA VAL A 75 8.96 8.40 -8.50
C VAL A 75 8.71 9.32 -9.69
N ALA A 76 8.69 10.62 -9.43
CA ALA A 76 8.80 11.62 -10.50
C ALA A 76 10.27 11.71 -10.99
N PRO A 77 10.51 12.17 -12.23
CA PRO A 77 11.86 12.24 -12.82
C PRO A 77 12.90 13.03 -12.01
N ASN A 78 12.46 13.88 -11.09
CA ASN A 78 13.32 14.75 -10.27
C ASN A 78 13.40 14.34 -8.79
N LYS A 79 13.11 13.07 -8.47
CA LYS A 79 13.11 12.56 -7.08
C LYS A 79 14.10 11.40 -6.88
N GLU A 80 15.28 11.51 -7.47
CA GLU A 80 16.35 10.52 -7.38
C GLU A 80 16.84 10.29 -5.93
N GLU A 81 16.69 11.29 -5.05
CA GLU A 81 17.11 11.20 -3.65
C GLU A 81 16.39 10.08 -2.89
N ILE A 82 15.13 9.77 -3.27
CA ILE A 82 14.38 8.68 -2.64
C ILE A 82 15.09 7.35 -2.90
N MET A 83 15.52 7.12 -4.13
CA MET A 83 16.23 5.89 -4.49
C MET A 83 17.64 5.84 -3.90
N ARG A 84 18.31 7.00 -3.78
CA ARG A 84 19.61 7.07 -3.10
C ARG A 84 19.54 6.58 -1.66
N HIS A 85 18.42 6.77 -0.97
CA HIS A 85 18.25 6.29 0.40
C HIS A 85 18.42 4.76 0.53
N PHE A 86 18.07 4.01 -0.52
CA PHE A 86 18.26 2.55 -0.61
C PHE A 86 19.61 2.15 -1.25
N GLY A 87 20.45 3.12 -1.55
CA GLY A 87 21.75 2.88 -2.17
C GLY A 87 22.81 2.41 -1.19
N ASP A 88 23.99 2.11 -1.74
CA ASP A 88 25.18 1.75 -0.98
C ASP A 88 25.84 3.00 -0.36
N PHE A 89 26.05 2.96 0.95
CA PHE A 89 26.76 3.97 1.74
C PHE A 89 27.94 3.36 2.49
N ALA A 90 28.64 2.38 1.91
CA ALA A 90 29.74 1.65 2.55
C ALA A 90 30.81 2.58 3.14
N GLU A 91 31.20 3.65 2.47
CA GLU A 91 32.17 4.61 3.00
C GLU A 91 31.70 5.28 4.31
N LEU A 92 30.42 5.63 4.40
CA LEU A 92 29.86 6.21 5.61
C LEU A 92 29.75 5.16 6.72
N GLN A 93 29.35 3.95 6.38
CA GLN A 93 29.28 2.82 7.30
C GLN A 93 30.66 2.53 7.91
N ASP A 94 31.70 2.39 7.07
CA ASP A 94 33.09 2.16 7.48
C ASP A 94 33.60 3.28 8.38
N LEU A 95 33.26 4.52 8.07
CA LEU A 95 33.61 5.67 8.90
C LEU A 95 32.96 5.60 10.29
N MET A 96 31.71 5.14 10.38
CA MET A 96 31.03 4.96 11.67
C MET A 96 31.67 3.85 12.49
N VAL A 97 31.97 2.70 11.87
CA VAL A 97 32.69 1.59 12.51
C VAL A 97 34.07 2.05 13.02
N ALA A 98 34.86 2.75 12.19
CA ALA A 98 36.17 3.28 12.57
C ALA A 98 36.11 4.25 13.74
N ARG A 99 34.95 4.85 14.01
CA ARG A 99 34.71 5.75 15.17
C ARG A 99 34.09 5.05 16.39
N GLY A 100 33.91 3.71 16.34
CA GLY A 100 33.27 2.93 17.40
C GLY A 100 31.79 3.23 17.56
N LYS A 101 31.10 3.50 16.41
CA LYS A 101 29.68 3.83 16.32
C LYS A 101 28.93 2.76 15.54
N GLU A 102 28.97 1.53 16.02
CA GLU A 102 28.42 0.35 15.35
C GLU A 102 26.91 0.48 15.12
N GLU A 103 26.14 0.98 16.11
CA GLU A 103 24.70 1.20 15.97
C GLU A 103 24.37 2.16 14.82
N GLN A 104 25.17 3.23 14.66
CA GLN A 104 24.99 4.17 13.54
C GLN A 104 25.38 3.54 12.20
N ALA A 105 26.40 2.68 12.19
CA ALA A 105 26.78 1.94 10.99
C ALA A 105 25.66 1.00 10.53
N GLU A 106 25.02 0.28 11.45
CA GLU A 106 23.85 -0.55 11.18
C GLU A 106 22.68 0.27 10.62
N LYS A 107 22.41 1.45 11.20
CA LYS A 107 21.37 2.35 10.70
C LYS A 107 21.65 2.85 9.27
N VAL A 108 22.91 3.06 8.92
CA VAL A 108 23.32 3.48 7.57
C VAL A 108 23.06 2.37 6.54
N ALA A 109 23.37 1.11 6.87
CA ALA A 109 23.21 -0.02 5.95
C ALA A 109 21.76 -0.46 5.79
N ARG A 110 20.95 -0.29 6.85
CA ARG A 110 19.64 -0.94 7.02
C ARG A 110 18.72 -0.82 5.80
N ALA A 111 18.50 0.38 5.27
CA ALA A 111 17.54 0.59 4.17
C ALA A 111 17.88 -0.23 2.92
N GLY A 112 19.18 -0.29 2.55
CA GLY A 112 19.65 -1.03 1.38
C GLY A 112 19.63 -2.55 1.55
N GLU A 113 19.66 -3.03 2.80
CA GLU A 113 19.66 -4.46 3.14
C GLU A 113 18.26 -5.05 3.34
N LEU A 114 17.26 -4.20 3.63
CA LEU A 114 15.90 -4.65 3.96
C LEU A 114 15.19 -5.32 2.79
N ILE A 115 15.22 -4.71 1.61
CA ILE A 115 14.40 -5.09 0.46
C ILE A 115 15.00 -4.51 -0.82
N GLN A 116 14.84 -5.21 -1.94
CA GLN A 116 15.26 -4.69 -3.23
C GLN A 116 14.36 -3.53 -3.68
N ALA A 117 14.84 -2.30 -3.57
CA ALA A 117 14.14 -1.13 -4.09
C ALA A 117 14.41 -0.95 -5.59
N VAL A 118 13.35 -0.78 -6.37
CA VAL A 118 13.42 -0.49 -7.82
C VAL A 118 12.64 0.77 -8.13
N ALA A 119 13.22 1.65 -8.95
CA ALA A 119 12.54 2.86 -9.39
C ALA A 119 11.56 2.54 -10.53
N VAL A 120 10.36 3.10 -10.43
CA VAL A 120 9.38 3.14 -11.50
C VAL A 120 9.07 4.60 -11.78
N GLU A 121 9.26 5.04 -13.01
CA GLU A 121 9.03 6.45 -13.36
C GLU A 121 7.55 6.72 -13.62
N GLN A 122 7.03 7.78 -12.98
CA GLN A 122 5.77 8.41 -13.31
C GLN A 122 6.06 9.79 -13.89
N ASP A 123 6.07 9.90 -15.20
CA ASP A 123 6.41 11.11 -15.95
C ASP A 123 5.33 12.21 -15.86
N GLN A 124 4.08 11.83 -15.60
CA GLN A 124 2.95 12.75 -15.45
C GLN A 124 2.17 12.49 -14.15
N PRO A 125 1.87 13.52 -13.34
CA PRO A 125 1.18 13.37 -12.06
C PRO A 125 -0.34 13.21 -12.24
N LEU A 126 -0.79 12.10 -12.86
CA LEU A 126 -2.20 11.83 -13.19
C LEU A 126 -2.97 11.13 -12.05
N GLY A 127 -2.44 11.10 -10.85
CA GLY A 127 -3.11 10.56 -9.66
C GLY A 127 -2.58 9.20 -9.20
N LEU A 128 -3.18 8.68 -8.11
CA LEU A 128 -2.75 7.45 -7.46
C LEU A 128 -2.93 6.22 -8.36
N GLY A 129 -4.07 6.10 -9.03
CA GLY A 129 -4.33 4.99 -9.95
C GLY A 129 -3.31 4.95 -11.10
N HIS A 130 -2.90 6.12 -11.63
CA HIS A 130 -1.85 6.19 -12.64
C HIS A 130 -0.49 5.73 -12.07
N ALA A 131 -0.12 6.18 -10.87
CA ALA A 131 1.11 5.75 -10.22
C ALA A 131 1.17 4.22 -10.04
N VAL A 132 0.07 3.62 -9.57
CA VAL A 132 -0.03 2.16 -9.44
C VAL A 132 0.06 1.48 -10.81
N GLY A 133 -0.63 2.02 -11.83
CA GLY A 133 -0.57 1.50 -13.20
C GLY A 133 0.85 1.48 -13.78
N CYS A 134 1.67 2.50 -13.52
CA CYS A 134 3.07 2.54 -13.94
C CYS A 134 3.90 1.39 -13.36
N ALA A 135 3.53 0.89 -12.18
CA ALA A 135 4.27 -0.14 -11.48
C ALA A 135 4.05 -1.57 -12.03
N GLU A 136 3.12 -1.78 -12.96
CA GLU A 136 2.86 -3.10 -13.55
C GLU A 136 4.13 -3.74 -14.14
N GLN A 137 4.99 -2.94 -14.76
CA GLN A 137 6.26 -3.38 -15.34
C GLN A 137 7.29 -3.91 -14.32
N ALA A 138 7.08 -3.62 -13.03
CA ALA A 138 7.96 -4.08 -11.97
C ALA A 138 7.53 -5.43 -11.38
N LEU A 139 6.37 -5.97 -11.78
CA LEU A 139 5.88 -7.26 -11.33
C LEU A 139 6.40 -8.38 -12.22
N ASP A 140 6.66 -9.53 -11.62
CA ASP A 140 6.94 -10.76 -12.36
C ASP A 140 5.63 -11.33 -12.95
N ASP A 141 5.73 -12.15 -13.99
CA ASP A 141 4.56 -12.71 -14.68
C ASP A 141 3.72 -13.64 -13.79
N ASP A 142 4.32 -14.25 -12.79
CA ASP A 142 3.69 -15.19 -11.85
C ASP A 142 3.08 -14.51 -10.62
N GLU A 143 3.18 -13.20 -10.49
CA GLU A 143 2.53 -12.45 -9.41
C GLU A 143 1.05 -12.22 -9.72
N ASP A 144 0.16 -12.82 -8.95
CA ASP A 144 -1.31 -12.69 -9.10
C ASP A 144 -1.91 -11.55 -8.28
N ALA A 145 -1.12 -10.93 -7.41
CA ALA A 145 -1.50 -9.77 -6.61
C ALA A 145 -0.30 -8.89 -6.27
N VAL A 146 -0.59 -7.66 -5.91
CA VAL A 146 0.37 -6.61 -5.54
C VAL A 146 -0.12 -5.85 -4.32
N ALA A 147 0.78 -5.51 -3.40
CA ALA A 147 0.44 -4.55 -2.35
C ALA A 147 0.74 -3.11 -2.80
N VAL A 148 -0.07 -2.17 -2.33
CA VAL A 148 0.19 -0.72 -2.43
C VAL A 148 0.25 -0.17 -1.03
N MET A 149 1.37 0.50 -0.69
CA MET A 149 1.58 1.13 0.61
C MET A 149 1.88 2.62 0.43
N LEU A 150 1.03 3.47 1.00
CA LEU A 150 1.23 4.92 0.93
C LEU A 150 2.23 5.36 2.00
N PRO A 151 3.32 6.07 1.61
CA PRO A 151 4.40 6.42 2.53
C PRO A 151 4.05 7.55 3.51
N ASP A 152 2.96 8.25 3.30
CA ASP A 152 2.45 9.32 4.16
C ASP A 152 1.23 8.89 5.02
N ASP A 153 0.89 7.61 4.99
CA ASP A 153 -0.18 7.01 5.80
C ASP A 153 0.37 5.79 6.56
N LEU A 154 0.97 6.03 7.71
CA LEU A 154 1.58 4.99 8.53
C LEU A 154 0.54 4.31 9.42
N VAL A 155 0.48 2.98 9.36
CA VAL A 155 -0.42 2.16 10.20
C VAL A 155 0.38 1.57 11.35
N LEU A 156 -0.02 1.91 12.57
CA LEU A 156 0.63 1.45 13.80
C LEU A 156 -0.38 0.76 14.73
N PRO A 157 0.00 -0.35 15.41
CA PRO A 157 1.27 -1.04 15.27
C PRO A 157 1.45 -1.65 13.87
N MET A 158 2.71 -1.86 13.46
CA MET A 158 3.01 -2.55 12.20
C MET A 158 2.47 -3.99 12.21
N GLY A 159 2.28 -4.59 11.00
CA GLY A 159 1.83 -5.98 10.85
C GLY A 159 0.41 -6.12 10.26
N VAL A 160 -0.24 -5.01 9.88
CA VAL A 160 -1.55 -5.09 9.22
C VAL A 160 -1.48 -5.82 7.88
N MET A 161 -0.37 -5.68 7.14
CA MET A 161 -0.19 -6.39 5.87
C MET A 161 -0.14 -7.90 6.02
N ASP A 162 0.47 -8.43 7.09
CA ASP A 162 0.44 -9.87 7.37
C ASP A 162 -1.00 -10.39 7.52
N LYS A 163 -1.84 -9.62 8.21
CA LYS A 163 -3.25 -9.94 8.37
C LYS A 163 -4.02 -9.86 7.05
N MET A 164 -3.70 -8.89 6.19
CA MET A 164 -4.31 -8.77 4.87
C MET A 164 -3.91 -9.96 3.96
N VAL A 165 -2.66 -10.40 4.03
CA VAL A 165 -2.18 -11.62 3.33
C VAL A 165 -2.92 -12.86 3.86
N GLU A 166 -3.11 -12.98 5.18
CA GLU A 166 -3.87 -14.08 5.78
C GLU A 166 -5.33 -14.10 5.31
N VAL A 167 -6.00 -12.95 5.30
CA VAL A 167 -7.39 -12.81 4.79
C VAL A 167 -7.46 -13.24 3.32
N ARG A 168 -6.52 -12.75 2.48
CA ARG A 168 -6.45 -13.16 1.08
C ARG A 168 -6.24 -14.66 0.91
N ASN A 169 -5.37 -15.27 1.70
CA ASN A 169 -5.14 -16.71 1.64
C ASN A 169 -6.38 -17.53 1.97
N ARG A 170 -7.26 -17.01 2.82
CA ARG A 170 -8.50 -17.71 3.21
C ARG A 170 -9.69 -17.43 2.31
N LEU A 171 -9.87 -16.18 1.92
CA LEU A 171 -11.07 -15.72 1.22
C LEU A 171 -10.84 -15.41 -0.26
N GLY A 172 -9.58 -15.25 -0.66
CA GLY A 172 -9.21 -14.80 -2.02
C GLY A 172 -9.53 -13.31 -2.23
N GLY A 173 -9.29 -12.84 -3.46
CA GLY A 173 -9.63 -11.49 -3.88
C GLY A 173 -8.73 -10.40 -3.31
N SER A 174 -9.06 -9.15 -3.63
CA SER A 174 -8.39 -7.97 -3.10
C SER A 174 -8.79 -7.69 -1.65
N VAL A 175 -7.84 -7.24 -0.83
CA VAL A 175 -8.06 -6.89 0.58
C VAL A 175 -7.66 -5.43 0.79
N LEU A 176 -8.53 -4.66 1.41
CA LEU A 176 -8.35 -3.23 1.66
C LEU A 176 -8.37 -2.99 3.16
N CYS A 177 -7.42 -2.20 3.65
CA CYS A 177 -7.39 -1.83 5.06
C CYS A 177 -8.31 -0.64 5.31
N ALA A 178 -9.09 -0.70 6.38
CA ALA A 178 -10.04 0.32 6.76
C ALA A 178 -9.95 0.66 8.25
N PHE A 179 -10.34 1.87 8.60
CA PHE A 179 -10.54 2.29 9.99
C PHE A 179 -11.77 3.17 10.11
N ASN A 180 -12.31 3.27 11.33
CA ASN A 180 -13.44 4.14 11.61
C ASN A 180 -12.97 5.56 11.90
N VAL A 181 -13.68 6.54 11.33
CA VAL A 181 -13.55 7.95 11.66
C VAL A 181 -14.87 8.48 12.23
N SER A 182 -14.84 9.69 12.79
CA SER A 182 -16.09 10.38 13.12
C SER A 182 -16.90 10.70 11.85
N ARG A 183 -18.23 10.78 11.99
CA ARG A 183 -19.12 11.07 10.84
C ARG A 183 -18.75 12.40 10.16
N GLU A 184 -18.26 13.36 10.95
CA GLU A 184 -17.88 14.69 10.50
C GLU A 184 -16.60 14.70 9.68
N GLU A 185 -15.77 13.63 9.74
CA GLU A 185 -14.46 13.57 9.05
C GLU A 185 -14.52 12.81 7.72
N VAL A 186 -15.61 12.10 7.42
CA VAL A 186 -15.71 11.21 6.23
C VAL A 186 -15.41 11.92 4.91
N PHE A 187 -15.69 13.23 4.82
CA PHE A 187 -15.46 14.01 3.58
C PHE A 187 -13.99 14.16 3.18
N ASN A 188 -13.06 13.74 4.05
CA ASN A 188 -11.62 13.77 3.76
C ASN A 188 -11.13 12.49 3.07
N TYR A 189 -11.91 11.41 3.06
CA TYR A 189 -11.47 10.06 2.73
C TYR A 189 -12.34 9.38 1.66
N GLY A 190 -11.81 8.31 1.09
CA GLY A 190 -12.63 7.30 0.43
C GLY A 190 -13.40 6.49 1.46
N VAL A 191 -14.73 6.45 1.36
CA VAL A 191 -15.62 5.80 2.33
C VAL A 191 -16.18 4.53 1.74
N PHE A 192 -16.03 3.42 2.43
CA PHE A 192 -16.52 2.11 1.98
C PHE A 192 -18.03 1.94 2.22
N ASP A 193 -18.70 1.40 1.21
CA ASP A 193 -19.98 0.72 1.36
C ASP A 193 -19.70 -0.76 1.58
N VAL A 194 -20.09 -1.29 2.74
CA VAL A 194 -19.74 -2.63 3.18
C VAL A 194 -20.96 -3.43 3.64
N GLU A 195 -20.83 -4.75 3.59
CA GLU A 195 -21.75 -5.70 4.23
C GLU A 195 -20.95 -6.69 5.10
N ASP A 196 -21.60 -7.29 6.08
CA ASP A 196 -21.01 -8.32 6.92
C ASP A 196 -20.58 -9.53 6.05
N ALA A 197 -19.33 -9.93 6.17
CA ALA A 197 -18.81 -11.12 5.49
C ALA A 197 -19.05 -12.41 6.30
N GLY A 198 -19.52 -12.28 7.55
CA GLY A 198 -19.70 -13.41 8.47
C GLY A 198 -18.37 -14.02 8.95
N GLU A 199 -17.26 -13.33 8.76
CA GLU A 199 -15.92 -13.81 9.04
C GLU A 199 -15.19 -12.87 9.99
N ALA A 200 -14.39 -13.45 10.90
CA ALA A 200 -13.48 -12.71 11.77
C ALA A 200 -12.16 -13.50 11.91
N PHE A 201 -11.04 -12.77 11.94
CA PHE A 201 -9.70 -13.36 12.06
C PHE A 201 -8.96 -12.70 13.21
N ASP A 202 -8.57 -13.47 14.22
CA ASP A 202 -7.82 -12.96 15.38
C ASP A 202 -8.41 -11.69 16.01
N GLY A 203 -9.75 -11.59 16.05
CA GLY A 203 -10.46 -10.42 16.57
C GLY A 203 -10.55 -9.24 15.58
N ILE A 204 -10.10 -9.40 14.34
CA ILE A 204 -10.31 -8.43 13.27
C ILE A 204 -11.58 -8.82 12.51
N GLU A 205 -12.51 -7.89 12.42
CA GLU A 205 -13.73 -8.02 11.61
C GLU A 205 -13.34 -7.92 10.12
N VAL A 206 -13.84 -8.85 9.32
CA VAL A 206 -13.69 -8.82 7.85
C VAL A 206 -15.05 -8.50 7.24
N LEU A 207 -15.08 -7.45 6.45
CA LEU A 207 -16.29 -6.97 5.79
C LEU A 207 -16.15 -7.13 4.27
N LYS A 208 -17.25 -7.37 3.60
CA LYS A 208 -17.28 -7.41 2.15
C LYS A 208 -17.53 -6.02 1.60
N VAL A 209 -16.61 -5.54 0.76
CA VAL A 209 -16.74 -4.24 0.08
C VAL A 209 -17.70 -4.37 -1.10
N ARG A 210 -18.74 -3.51 -1.12
CA ARG A 210 -19.72 -3.37 -2.20
C ARG A 210 -19.40 -2.20 -3.11
N GLY A 211 -18.75 -1.18 -2.55
CA GLY A 211 -18.36 0.02 -3.27
C GLY A 211 -17.57 0.97 -2.40
N MET A 212 -17.09 2.04 -3.01
CA MET A 212 -16.39 3.13 -2.32
C MET A 212 -16.80 4.46 -2.94
N VAL A 213 -16.97 5.48 -2.10
CA VAL A 213 -17.27 6.85 -2.52
C VAL A 213 -16.14 7.76 -2.08
N GLU A 214 -15.48 8.41 -3.03
CA GLU A 214 -14.37 9.33 -2.76
C GLU A 214 -14.89 10.66 -2.25
N LYS A 215 -14.51 11.02 -1.03
CA LYS A 215 -14.83 12.30 -0.36
C LYS A 215 -16.30 12.67 -0.48
N PRO A 216 -17.21 11.83 0.02
CA PRO A 216 -18.65 12.12 -0.01
C PRO A 216 -19.00 13.34 0.85
N ALA A 217 -20.16 13.93 0.62
CA ALA A 217 -20.77 14.79 1.63
C ALA A 217 -21.11 13.96 2.88
N VAL A 218 -21.13 14.60 4.05
CA VAL A 218 -21.36 13.88 5.34
C VAL A 218 -22.68 13.12 5.35
N GLU A 219 -23.72 13.70 4.76
CA GLU A 219 -25.05 13.11 4.62
C GLU A 219 -25.08 11.91 3.66
N ASP A 220 -24.23 11.91 2.62
CA ASP A 220 -24.21 10.91 1.55
C ASP A 220 -23.23 9.74 1.84
N ALA A 221 -22.42 9.84 2.88
CA ALA A 221 -21.43 8.82 3.20
C ALA A 221 -22.11 7.49 3.57
N PRO A 222 -21.74 6.36 2.90
CA PRO A 222 -22.40 5.08 3.13
C PRO A 222 -22.10 4.48 4.51
N SER A 223 -20.95 4.85 5.09
CA SER A 223 -20.50 4.38 6.41
C SER A 223 -19.58 5.40 7.08
N THR A 224 -18.90 5.00 8.15
CA THR A 224 -17.76 5.70 8.75
C THR A 224 -16.44 4.97 8.55
N LEU A 225 -16.44 3.87 7.79
CA LEU A 225 -15.26 3.11 7.44
C LEU A 225 -14.57 3.74 6.24
N VAL A 226 -13.32 4.16 6.44
CA VAL A 226 -12.54 4.85 5.42
C VAL A 226 -11.31 4.04 5.03
N ALA A 227 -10.90 4.22 3.77
CA ALA A 227 -9.70 3.60 3.27
C ALA A 227 -8.45 4.20 3.95
N THR A 228 -7.53 3.34 4.33
CA THR A 228 -6.16 3.71 4.68
C THR A 228 -5.19 3.32 3.57
N GLY A 229 -3.97 3.82 3.63
CA GLY A 229 -2.94 3.62 2.63
C GLY A 229 -2.36 2.21 2.54
N ARG A 230 -3.14 1.16 2.79
CA ARG A 230 -2.76 -0.24 2.66
C ARG A 230 -3.77 -1.00 1.82
N TYR A 231 -3.30 -1.45 0.65
CA TYR A 231 -4.11 -2.19 -0.32
C TYR A 231 -3.35 -3.45 -0.73
N LEU A 232 -4.02 -4.59 -0.76
CA LEU A 232 -3.56 -5.83 -1.37
C LEU A 232 -4.53 -6.15 -2.51
N LEU A 233 -4.07 -5.99 -3.74
CA LEU A 233 -4.92 -5.94 -4.93
C LEU A 233 -4.62 -7.12 -5.85
N ASP A 234 -5.64 -7.75 -6.40
CA ASP A 234 -5.49 -8.70 -7.49
C ASP A 234 -4.83 -8.05 -8.70
N ARG A 235 -4.02 -8.81 -9.44
CA ARG A 235 -3.36 -8.33 -10.68
C ARG A 235 -4.35 -7.71 -11.68
N GLY A 236 -5.61 -8.14 -11.64
CA GLY A 236 -6.68 -7.55 -12.44
C GLY A 236 -6.91 -6.05 -12.23
N ILE A 237 -6.31 -5.46 -11.19
CA ILE A 237 -6.33 -4.00 -10.96
C ILE A 237 -5.75 -3.24 -12.15
N PHE A 238 -4.68 -3.74 -12.78
CA PHE A 238 -4.06 -3.07 -13.91
C PHE A 238 -4.98 -2.97 -15.11
N ASP A 239 -5.78 -4.02 -15.38
CA ASP A 239 -6.82 -3.98 -16.40
C ASP A 239 -7.95 -3.01 -16.06
N ALA A 240 -8.30 -2.91 -14.78
CA ALA A 240 -9.30 -1.95 -14.32
C ALA A 240 -8.79 -0.50 -14.50
N LEU A 241 -7.55 -0.23 -14.09
CA LEU A 241 -6.91 1.09 -14.21
C LEU A 241 -6.82 1.58 -15.66
N ARG A 242 -6.65 0.68 -16.63
CA ARG A 242 -6.66 1.03 -18.07
C ARG A 242 -8.04 1.44 -18.60
N ARG A 243 -9.13 1.12 -17.87
CA ARG A 243 -10.52 1.39 -18.28
C ARG A 243 -11.17 2.55 -17.55
N ILE A 244 -10.62 2.98 -16.41
CA ILE A 244 -11.19 4.11 -15.67
C ILE A 244 -10.93 5.42 -16.40
N THR A 245 -11.84 6.37 -16.17
CA THR A 245 -11.69 7.75 -16.63
C THR A 245 -11.31 8.65 -15.47
N PRO A 246 -10.62 9.78 -15.73
CA PRO A 246 -10.28 10.72 -14.69
C PRO A 246 -11.51 11.15 -13.87
N GLY A 247 -11.38 11.10 -12.56
CA GLY A 247 -12.38 11.52 -11.60
C GLY A 247 -12.27 12.99 -11.21
N LYS A 248 -12.64 13.29 -9.98
CA LYS A 248 -12.57 14.66 -9.42
C LYS A 248 -11.12 15.18 -9.48
N GLY A 249 -10.93 16.37 -10.02
CA GLY A 249 -9.61 16.99 -10.20
C GLY A 249 -8.83 16.53 -11.43
N GLY A 250 -9.39 15.66 -12.28
CA GLY A 250 -8.70 15.13 -13.47
C GLY A 250 -7.73 14.00 -13.16
N GLU A 251 -7.76 13.43 -11.96
CA GLU A 251 -6.88 12.35 -11.51
C GLU A 251 -7.53 10.98 -11.73
N LEU A 252 -6.71 9.99 -12.09
CA LEU A 252 -7.06 8.59 -12.07
C LEU A 252 -6.98 8.09 -10.61
N GLN A 253 -8.14 7.81 -10.05
CA GLN A 253 -8.24 7.28 -8.68
C GLN A 253 -7.96 5.76 -8.68
N LEU A 254 -7.50 5.24 -7.53
CA LEU A 254 -7.28 3.81 -7.32
C LEU A 254 -8.57 3.14 -6.85
#